data_22037a44d898da30e7bf87487bea0d24
#
_entry.id   22037a44d898da30e7bf87487bea0d24
#
_cell.length_a   1.000
_cell.length_b   1.000
_cell.length_c   1.000
_cell.angle_alpha   90.00
_cell.angle_beta   90.00
_cell.angle_gamma   90.00
#
_symmetry.space_group_name_H-M   'P 1'
#
loop_
_entity.id
_entity.type
_entity.pdbx_description
1 polymer ?
#
loop_
_entity_poly.entity_id
_entity_poly.type
_entity_poly.pdbx_seq_one_letter_code
_entity_poly.pdbx_strand_id
1 'polypeptide(L)'
;MRPVDKGKAPDITFNEYQDAEPHLEERIGPYCSYCEFPIKHVPEVDHKEAKAGGGALLEWENLLLSCKYCNTRKNKIVEKGDKDKYLWPDEDDTFHAFLYENDISRLNEQYLQSEGNDVRQKANNLFRLIKLDNFPLTPKDKDRRYSQRNEARRCAEVSKAGWEKIKETQV
;
A
#
# COMPACT_ATOMS: atom_id res chain seq x y z
N MET A 1 4.08 5.10 3.37
CA MET A 1 3.66 3.74 2.93
C MET A 1 4.82 2.80 3.19
N ARG A 2 4.59 1.67 3.86
CA ARG A 2 5.63 0.70 4.19
C ARG A 2 6.25 0.12 2.91
N PRO A 3 7.58 -0.03 2.83
CA PRO A 3 8.22 -0.77 1.76
C PRO A 3 7.74 -2.22 1.77
N VAL A 4 7.62 -2.80 0.60
CA VAL A 4 7.18 -4.19 0.41
C VAL A 4 8.34 -4.98 -0.20
N ASP A 5 8.94 -5.88 0.57
CA ASP A 5 9.91 -6.83 0.03
C ASP A 5 9.19 -8.16 -0.25
N LYS A 6 8.83 -8.37 -1.50
CA LYS A 6 8.26 -9.65 -1.95
C LYS A 6 9.31 -10.63 -2.49
N GLY A 7 10.57 -10.21 -2.55
CA GLY A 7 11.68 -11.04 -3.04
C GLY A 7 11.49 -11.52 -4.48
N LYS A 8 12.33 -12.48 -4.88
CA LYS A 8 12.25 -13.13 -6.20
C LYS A 8 11.00 -13.98 -6.33
N ALA A 9 10.56 -14.20 -7.57
CA ALA A 9 9.48 -15.16 -7.85
C ALA A 9 9.76 -16.52 -7.18
N PRO A 10 8.74 -17.18 -6.61
CA PRO A 10 8.89 -18.54 -6.11
C PRO A 10 9.21 -19.49 -7.28
N ASP A 11 9.95 -20.58 -6.98
CA ASP A 11 10.31 -21.59 -7.98
C ASP A 11 9.13 -22.54 -8.27
N ILE A 12 8.03 -21.97 -8.73
CA ILE A 12 6.80 -22.66 -9.12
C ILE A 12 6.18 -21.98 -10.33
N THR A 13 5.35 -22.70 -11.05
CA THR A 13 4.56 -22.14 -12.16
C THR A 13 3.14 -21.86 -11.68
N PHE A 14 2.71 -20.61 -11.77
CA PHE A 14 1.31 -20.26 -11.52
C PHE A 14 0.42 -20.66 -12.69
N ASN A 15 -0.71 -21.30 -12.40
CA ASN A 15 -1.75 -21.56 -13.40
C ASN A 15 -2.70 -20.37 -13.52
N GLU A 16 -2.97 -19.71 -12.41
CA GLU A 16 -3.74 -18.49 -12.34
C GLU A 16 -3.06 -17.50 -11.38
N TYR A 17 -3.34 -16.21 -11.51
CA TYR A 17 -2.66 -15.17 -10.72
C TYR A 17 -2.99 -15.26 -9.22
N GLN A 18 -4.12 -15.86 -8.86
CA GLN A 18 -4.50 -16.11 -7.47
C GLN A 18 -3.54 -17.09 -6.77
N ASP A 19 -2.87 -17.97 -7.51
CA ASP A 19 -1.86 -18.89 -6.97
C ASP A 19 -0.70 -18.12 -6.29
N ALA A 20 -0.49 -16.86 -6.65
CA ALA A 20 0.50 -16.00 -6.04
C ALA A 20 0.12 -15.51 -4.62
N GLU A 21 -1.16 -15.55 -4.24
CA GLU A 21 -1.67 -15.00 -2.98
C GLU A 21 -0.94 -15.53 -1.75
N PRO A 22 -0.84 -16.85 -1.51
CA PRO A 22 -0.18 -17.39 -0.32
C PRO A 22 1.31 -17.01 -0.25
N HIS A 23 1.99 -16.92 -1.38
CA HIS A 23 3.40 -16.53 -1.45
C HIS A 23 3.59 -15.04 -1.19
N LEU A 24 2.68 -14.20 -1.66
CA LEU A 24 2.67 -12.78 -1.34
C LEU A 24 2.37 -12.56 0.13
N GLU A 25 1.38 -13.27 0.70
CA GLU A 25 1.02 -13.14 2.11
C GLU A 25 2.15 -13.60 3.04
N GLU A 26 2.83 -14.70 2.73
CA GLU A 26 3.98 -15.19 3.49
C GLU A 26 5.10 -14.13 3.59
N ARG A 27 5.36 -13.40 2.51
CA ARG A 27 6.47 -12.43 2.42
C ARG A 27 6.11 -11.02 2.88
N ILE A 28 4.92 -10.57 2.53
CA ILE A 28 4.45 -9.21 2.82
C ILE A 28 3.74 -9.14 4.17
N GLY A 29 3.16 -10.27 4.61
CA GLY A 29 2.20 -10.36 5.70
C GLY A 29 0.77 -10.01 5.23
N PRO A 30 -0.25 -10.18 6.09
CA PRO A 30 -1.65 -10.01 5.74
C PRO A 30 -2.05 -8.52 5.67
N TYR A 31 -1.35 -7.74 4.84
CA TYR A 31 -1.53 -6.30 4.71
C TYR A 31 -1.57 -5.88 3.25
N CYS A 32 -2.39 -4.89 2.96
CA CYS A 32 -2.43 -4.25 1.65
C CYS A 32 -1.12 -3.52 1.36
N SER A 33 -0.46 -3.82 0.24
CA SER A 33 0.79 -3.18 -0.18
C SER A 33 0.66 -1.67 -0.36
N TYR A 34 -0.55 -1.17 -0.65
CA TYR A 34 -0.78 0.26 -0.94
C TYR A 34 -1.18 1.10 0.28
N CYS A 35 -2.03 0.60 1.15
CA CYS A 35 -2.59 1.40 2.25
C CYS A 35 -2.34 0.82 3.64
N GLU A 36 -1.62 -0.31 3.70
CA GLU A 36 -1.26 -1.02 4.94
C GLU A 36 -2.46 -1.54 5.75
N PHE A 37 -3.66 -1.51 5.15
CA PHE A 37 -4.86 -2.04 5.77
C PHE A 37 -4.72 -3.55 6.01
N PRO A 38 -5.07 -4.07 7.21
CA PRO A 38 -5.07 -5.51 7.46
C PRO A 38 -6.12 -6.21 6.60
N ILE A 39 -5.72 -7.25 5.86
CA ILE A 39 -6.57 -7.97 4.89
C ILE A 39 -6.71 -9.46 5.19
N LYS A 40 -6.66 -9.83 6.45
CA LYS A 40 -6.61 -11.22 6.95
C LYS A 40 -7.64 -12.18 6.35
N HIS A 41 -8.80 -11.69 5.91
CA HIS A 41 -9.90 -12.54 5.47
C HIS A 41 -10.23 -12.43 3.97
N VAL A 42 -9.80 -11.36 3.31
CA VAL A 42 -10.15 -11.11 1.90
C VAL A 42 -8.97 -10.39 1.22
N PRO A 43 -7.82 -11.06 1.12
CA PRO A 43 -6.74 -10.55 0.29
C PRO A 43 -7.14 -10.62 -1.19
N GLU A 44 -6.59 -9.71 -1.98
CA GLU A 44 -6.71 -9.74 -3.44
C GLU A 44 -5.33 -9.62 -4.05
N VAL A 45 -5.05 -10.42 -5.06
CA VAL A 45 -3.87 -10.23 -5.91
C VAL A 45 -4.19 -9.16 -6.95
N ASP A 46 -3.46 -8.06 -6.88
CA ASP A 46 -3.60 -6.93 -7.79
C ASP A 46 -2.44 -6.90 -8.79
N HIS A 47 -2.75 -6.53 -10.04
CA HIS A 47 -1.76 -6.33 -11.09
C HIS A 47 -1.33 -4.87 -11.14
N LYS A 48 -0.04 -4.56 -11.03
CA LYS A 48 0.45 -3.17 -11.20
C LYS A 48 -0.02 -2.61 -12.54
N GLU A 49 0.26 -3.28 -13.62
CA GLU A 49 -0.36 -3.04 -14.93
C GLU A 49 -1.59 -3.94 -15.09
N ALA A 50 -2.74 -3.34 -15.33
CA ALA A 50 -4.00 -4.06 -15.37
C ALA A 50 -4.05 -5.13 -16.47
N LYS A 51 -4.48 -6.34 -16.14
CA LYS A 51 -4.65 -7.41 -17.12
C LYS A 51 -5.54 -7.01 -18.30
N ALA A 52 -6.58 -6.24 -18.07
CA ALA A 52 -7.46 -5.74 -19.12
C ALA A 52 -6.80 -4.69 -20.02
N GLY A 53 -5.73 -4.05 -19.57
CA GLY A 53 -4.89 -3.14 -20.33
C GLY A 53 -3.68 -3.82 -20.98
N GLY A 54 -3.62 -5.15 -21.00
CA GLY A 54 -2.53 -5.93 -21.59
C GLY A 54 -1.35 -6.18 -20.67
N GLY A 55 -1.47 -5.87 -19.38
CA GLY A 55 -0.47 -6.19 -18.37
C GLY A 55 -0.25 -7.70 -18.22
N ALA A 56 0.97 -8.08 -17.83
CA ALA A 56 1.36 -9.49 -17.67
C ALA A 56 0.53 -10.17 -16.57
N LEU A 57 -0.09 -11.29 -16.92
CA LEU A 57 -1.08 -11.95 -16.06
C LEU A 57 -0.45 -12.70 -14.87
N LEU A 58 0.67 -13.40 -15.11
CA LEU A 58 1.28 -14.32 -14.14
C LEU A 58 2.68 -13.88 -13.69
N GLU A 59 3.15 -12.73 -14.18
CA GLU A 59 4.48 -12.22 -13.86
C GLU A 59 4.52 -11.71 -12.42
N TRP A 60 5.39 -12.31 -11.59
CA TRP A 60 5.55 -11.97 -10.18
C TRP A 60 5.79 -10.49 -9.94
N GLU A 61 6.61 -9.87 -10.80
CA GLU A 61 6.94 -8.44 -10.76
C GLU A 61 5.72 -7.55 -10.94
N ASN A 62 4.66 -8.06 -11.59
CA ASN A 62 3.41 -7.35 -11.83
C ASN A 62 2.37 -7.55 -10.72
N LEU A 63 2.64 -8.44 -9.74
CA LEU A 63 1.65 -8.83 -8.72
C LEU A 63 1.97 -8.22 -7.35
N LEU A 64 0.93 -7.73 -6.68
CA LEU A 64 0.97 -7.22 -5.31
C LEU A 64 -0.25 -7.68 -4.52
N LEU A 65 -0.10 -7.81 -3.20
CA LEU A 65 -1.21 -8.08 -2.29
C LEU A 65 -1.98 -6.78 -2.02
N SER A 66 -3.29 -6.79 -2.16
CA SER A 66 -4.11 -5.59 -2.07
C SER A 66 -5.41 -5.82 -1.30
N CYS A 67 -5.93 -4.77 -0.68
CA CYS A 67 -7.31 -4.77 -0.20
C CYS A 67 -8.27 -4.48 -1.35
N LYS A 68 -9.49 -4.95 -1.22
CA LYS A 68 -10.60 -4.72 -2.17
C LYS A 68 -10.71 -3.26 -2.59
N TYR A 69 -10.53 -2.34 -1.64
CA TYR A 69 -10.72 -0.92 -1.90
C TYR A 69 -9.63 -0.36 -2.83
N CYS A 70 -8.35 -0.63 -2.53
CA CYS A 70 -7.24 -0.17 -3.36
C CYS A 70 -7.29 -0.79 -4.76
N ASN A 71 -7.53 -2.11 -4.86
CA ASN A 71 -7.66 -2.80 -6.13
C ASN A 71 -8.82 -2.21 -6.96
N THR A 72 -9.99 -2.00 -6.37
CA THR A 72 -11.13 -1.39 -7.06
C THR A 72 -10.83 0.05 -7.51
N ARG A 73 -10.10 0.85 -6.73
CA ARG A 73 -9.73 2.23 -7.10
C ARG A 73 -8.72 2.26 -8.22
N LYS A 74 -7.71 1.40 -8.17
CA LYS A 74 -6.72 1.27 -9.23
C LYS A 74 -7.36 0.75 -10.53
N ASN A 75 -8.28 -0.22 -10.42
CA ASN A 75 -9.06 -0.77 -11.52
C ASN A 75 -8.19 -1.04 -12.77
N LYS A 76 -8.63 -0.57 -13.94
CA LYS A 76 -7.99 -0.77 -15.24
C LYS A 76 -7.17 0.44 -15.71
N ILE A 77 -6.80 1.34 -14.82
CA ILE A 77 -6.21 2.65 -15.19
C ILE A 77 -4.76 2.51 -15.67
N VAL A 78 -3.99 1.60 -15.04
CA VAL A 78 -2.59 1.41 -15.41
C VAL A 78 -2.53 0.37 -16.52
N GLU A 79 -2.24 0.82 -17.74
CA GLU A 79 -2.12 -0.02 -18.92
C GLU A 79 -0.67 -0.55 -19.05
N LYS A 80 -0.48 -1.49 -19.97
CA LYS A 80 0.86 -2.03 -20.30
C LYS A 80 1.78 -0.91 -20.80
N GLY A 81 2.95 -0.82 -20.18
CA GLY A 81 3.95 0.22 -20.46
C GLY A 81 3.77 1.51 -19.64
N ASP A 82 2.76 1.56 -18.76
CA ASP A 82 2.49 2.71 -17.92
C ASP A 82 3.04 2.55 -16.48
N LYS A 83 3.61 1.38 -16.16
CA LYS A 83 4.17 1.08 -14.82
C LYS A 83 5.13 2.17 -14.35
N ASP A 84 6.01 2.63 -15.22
CA ASP A 84 7.05 3.62 -14.88
C ASP A 84 6.52 5.03 -14.58
N LYS A 85 5.21 5.26 -14.76
CA LYS A 85 4.56 6.53 -14.40
C LYS A 85 4.16 6.61 -12.93
N TYR A 86 4.34 5.53 -12.16
CA TYR A 86 3.90 5.41 -10.78
C TYR A 86 5.05 5.01 -9.87
N LEU A 87 4.96 5.35 -8.59
CA LEU A 87 5.86 4.90 -7.54
C LEU A 87 5.30 3.62 -6.90
N TRP A 88 6.02 2.50 -6.94
CA TRP A 88 5.51 1.21 -6.45
C TRP A 88 6.13 0.81 -5.12
N PRO A 89 5.35 0.26 -4.17
CA PRO A 89 5.85 -0.06 -2.83
C PRO A 89 6.88 -1.20 -2.79
N ASP A 90 6.96 -2.02 -3.83
CA ASP A 90 7.92 -3.11 -3.97
C ASP A 90 9.16 -2.76 -4.82
N GLU A 91 9.20 -1.59 -5.40
CA GLU A 91 10.30 -1.15 -6.29
C GLU A 91 10.92 0.18 -5.83
N ASP A 92 10.13 1.03 -5.14
CA ASP A 92 10.50 2.42 -4.87
C ASP A 92 10.44 2.77 -3.38
N ASP A 93 11.08 3.87 -2.99
CA ASP A 93 11.00 4.40 -1.62
C ASP A 93 9.66 5.10 -1.37
N THR A 94 8.64 4.31 -1.12
CA THR A 94 7.33 4.83 -0.73
C THR A 94 7.25 5.22 0.75
N PHE A 95 8.21 4.78 1.58
CA PHE A 95 8.21 5.11 3.00
C PHE A 95 8.43 6.60 3.23
N HIS A 96 9.41 7.18 2.56
CA HIS A 96 9.69 8.61 2.69
C HIS A 96 8.79 9.48 1.80
N ALA A 97 8.23 8.92 0.72
CA ALA A 97 7.38 9.67 -0.21
C ALA A 97 6.03 10.09 0.36
N PHE A 98 5.50 9.35 1.37
CA PHE A 98 4.17 9.60 1.95
C PHE A 98 4.23 9.80 3.46
N LEU A 99 3.51 10.81 3.94
CA LEU A 99 3.34 11.10 5.36
C LEU A 99 1.93 10.76 5.82
N TYR A 100 1.84 10.30 7.06
CA TYR A 100 0.59 10.03 7.78
C TYR A 100 0.54 10.92 9.03
N GLU A 101 0.12 12.16 8.84
CA GLU A 101 0.04 13.13 9.94
C GLU A 101 -1.42 13.51 10.19
N ASN A 102 -1.79 13.61 11.46
CA ASN A 102 -3.14 13.95 11.88
C ASN A 102 -4.22 13.13 11.18
N ASP A 103 -3.94 11.82 10.97
CA ASP A 103 -4.85 10.84 10.36
C ASP A 103 -5.06 11.00 8.83
N ILE A 104 -4.47 12.04 8.24
CA ILE A 104 -4.57 12.30 6.81
C ILE A 104 -3.25 11.90 6.14
N SER A 105 -3.37 11.16 5.04
CA SER A 105 -2.22 10.84 4.20
C SER A 105 -1.92 12.02 3.27
N ARG A 106 -0.65 12.35 3.11
CA ARG A 106 -0.19 13.39 2.19
C ARG A 106 1.16 13.07 1.58
N LEU A 107 1.50 13.76 0.52
CA LEU A 107 2.84 13.70 -0.06
C LEU A 107 3.85 14.35 0.89
N ASN A 108 5.03 13.77 1.01
CA ASN A 108 6.18 14.38 1.69
C ASN A 108 6.89 15.32 0.71
N GLU A 109 6.39 16.53 0.58
CA GLU A 109 6.91 17.50 -0.38
C GLU A 109 8.40 17.80 -0.17
N GLN A 110 8.88 17.82 1.07
CA GLN A 110 10.30 18.06 1.37
C GLN A 110 11.18 16.95 0.80
N TYR A 111 10.84 15.70 1.02
CA TYR A 111 11.56 14.56 0.47
C TYR A 111 11.45 14.53 -1.06
N LEU A 112 10.25 14.67 -1.60
CA LEU A 112 10.02 14.59 -3.05
C LEU A 112 10.70 15.71 -3.84
N GLN A 113 10.90 16.89 -3.24
CA GLN A 113 11.70 17.95 -3.85
C GLN A 113 13.18 17.58 -3.95
N SER A 114 13.74 16.86 -2.96
CA SER A 114 15.14 16.41 -3.02
C SER A 114 15.37 15.29 -4.04
N GLU A 115 14.35 14.45 -4.29
CA GLU A 115 14.42 13.34 -5.25
C GLU A 115 14.18 13.78 -6.71
N GLY A 116 13.64 14.97 -6.91
CA GLY A 116 13.40 15.53 -8.23
C GLY A 116 11.97 15.36 -8.76
N ASN A 117 11.70 16.05 -9.85
CA ASN A 117 10.33 16.17 -10.40
C ASN A 117 9.75 14.83 -10.89
N ASP A 118 10.55 13.92 -11.42
CA ASP A 118 10.07 12.63 -11.90
C ASP A 118 9.52 11.78 -10.75
N VAL A 119 10.28 11.62 -9.68
CA VAL A 119 9.87 10.87 -8.48
C VAL A 119 8.64 11.51 -7.85
N ARG A 120 8.60 12.84 -7.78
CA ARG A 120 7.44 13.58 -7.28
C ARG A 120 6.18 13.31 -8.11
N GLN A 121 6.32 13.28 -9.44
CA GLN A 121 5.19 13.01 -10.34
C GLN A 121 4.69 11.57 -10.17
N LYS A 122 5.59 10.58 -10.09
CA LYS A 122 5.25 9.17 -9.85
C LYS A 122 4.55 8.97 -8.52
N ALA A 123 5.05 9.60 -7.45
CA ALA A 123 4.42 9.57 -6.13
C ALA A 123 3.00 10.15 -6.16
N ASN A 124 2.82 11.32 -6.80
CA ASN A 124 1.52 11.95 -6.95
C ASN A 124 0.55 11.10 -7.78
N ASN A 125 1.05 10.44 -8.83
CA ASN A 125 0.23 9.56 -9.66
C ASN A 125 -0.29 8.36 -8.84
N LEU A 126 0.56 7.67 -8.06
CA LEU A 126 0.11 6.59 -7.19
C LEU A 126 -0.86 7.10 -6.12
N PHE A 127 -0.54 8.21 -5.45
CA PHE A 127 -1.36 8.80 -4.40
C PHE A 127 -2.80 9.06 -4.87
N ARG A 128 -2.95 9.65 -6.06
CA ARG A 128 -4.25 9.92 -6.68
C ARG A 128 -4.94 8.66 -7.19
N LEU A 129 -4.18 7.71 -7.76
CA LEU A 129 -4.70 6.46 -8.29
C LEU A 129 -5.47 5.68 -7.24
N ILE A 130 -4.88 5.51 -6.06
CA ILE A 130 -5.50 4.77 -4.95
C ILE A 130 -6.32 5.66 -4.02
N LYS A 131 -6.38 6.97 -4.25
CA LYS A 131 -7.04 7.96 -3.38
C LYS A 131 -6.64 7.77 -1.92
N LEU A 132 -5.34 7.85 -1.65
CA LEU A 132 -4.80 7.57 -0.32
C LEU A 132 -5.26 8.59 0.74
N ASP A 133 -5.58 9.80 0.32
CA ASP A 133 -6.10 10.92 1.11
C ASP A 133 -7.62 10.86 1.35
N ASN A 134 -8.29 9.80 0.86
CA ASN A 134 -9.76 9.76 0.98
C ASN A 134 -10.21 9.79 2.44
N PHE A 135 -11.12 10.71 2.72
CA PHE A 135 -11.73 10.94 4.01
C PHE A 135 -13.23 10.64 3.92
N PRO A 136 -13.83 9.89 4.85
CA PRO A 136 -15.25 9.60 4.81
C PRO A 136 -16.05 10.86 5.15
N LEU A 137 -16.76 11.38 4.17
CA LEU A 137 -17.61 12.57 4.32
C LEU A 137 -18.96 12.26 4.96
N THR A 138 -19.42 11.02 4.84
CA THR A 138 -20.71 10.55 5.37
C THR A 138 -20.58 9.15 5.98
N PRO A 139 -21.51 8.75 6.87
CA PRO A 139 -21.58 7.37 7.40
C PRO A 139 -21.80 6.30 6.33
N LYS A 140 -22.25 6.68 5.14
CA LYS A 140 -22.46 5.78 4.00
C LYS A 140 -21.18 5.49 3.22
N ASP A 141 -20.11 6.26 3.44
CA ASP A 141 -18.81 6.01 2.80
C ASP A 141 -18.24 4.67 3.30
N LYS A 142 -17.94 3.79 2.36
CA LYS A 142 -17.44 2.44 2.65
C LYS A 142 -15.92 2.38 2.81
N ASP A 143 -15.21 3.48 2.55
CA ASP A 143 -13.76 3.54 2.74
C ASP A 143 -13.40 3.55 4.23
N ARG A 144 -12.91 2.43 4.72
CA ARG A 144 -12.51 2.25 6.12
C ARG A 144 -11.02 2.54 6.38
N ARG A 145 -10.25 2.89 5.36
CA ARG A 145 -8.79 3.08 5.49
C ARG A 145 -8.45 4.21 6.46
N TYR A 146 -9.15 5.32 6.39
CA TYR A 146 -9.00 6.43 7.33
C TYR A 146 -9.27 5.99 8.78
N SER A 147 -10.44 5.40 9.04
CA SER A 147 -10.83 4.94 10.37
C SER A 147 -9.86 3.92 10.95
N GLN A 148 -9.32 3.01 10.12
CA GLN A 148 -8.35 2.00 10.54
C GLN A 148 -6.98 2.61 10.86
N ARG A 149 -6.53 3.61 10.11
CA ARG A 149 -5.29 4.34 10.45
C ARG A 149 -5.43 5.05 11.80
N ASN A 150 -6.57 5.70 12.05
CA ASN A 150 -6.87 6.33 13.33
C ASN A 150 -6.86 5.34 14.48
N GLU A 151 -7.50 4.19 14.31
CA GLU A 151 -7.52 3.13 15.32
C GLU A 151 -6.10 2.63 15.60
N ALA A 152 -5.34 2.31 14.57
CA ALA A 152 -3.96 1.85 14.72
C ALA A 152 -3.09 2.89 15.44
N ARG A 153 -3.23 4.18 15.11
CA ARG A 153 -2.52 5.27 15.80
C ARG A 153 -2.89 5.34 17.28
N ARG A 154 -4.18 5.34 17.58
CA ARG A 154 -4.66 5.39 19.00
C ARG A 154 -4.14 4.20 19.79
N CYS A 155 -4.18 2.98 19.23
CA CYS A 155 -3.61 1.81 19.87
C CYS A 155 -2.10 1.97 20.12
N ALA A 156 -1.35 2.51 19.18
CA ALA A 156 0.07 2.74 19.32
C ALA A 156 0.37 3.80 20.43
N GLU A 157 -0.37 4.89 20.46
CA GLU A 157 -0.24 5.95 21.47
C GLU A 157 -0.52 5.41 22.90
N VAL A 158 -1.58 4.61 23.07
CA VAL A 158 -1.92 3.97 24.35
C VAL A 158 -0.83 2.99 24.77
N SER A 159 -0.35 2.15 23.84
CA SER A 159 0.72 1.19 24.11
C SER A 159 2.02 1.88 24.51
N LYS A 160 2.39 2.97 23.81
CA LYS A 160 3.56 3.79 24.13
C LYS A 160 3.46 4.40 25.53
N ALA A 161 2.33 5.04 25.86
CA ALA A 161 2.10 5.62 27.16
C ALA A 161 2.16 4.58 28.30
N GLY A 162 1.62 3.39 28.07
CA GLY A 162 1.71 2.28 29.01
C GLY A 162 3.15 1.82 29.24
N TRP A 163 3.93 1.71 28.18
CA TRP A 163 5.33 1.31 28.26
C TRP A 163 6.22 2.37 28.96
N GLU A 164 5.99 3.65 28.72
CA GLU A 164 6.69 4.75 29.39
C GLU A 164 6.46 4.71 30.91
N LYS A 165 5.22 4.48 31.37
CA LYS A 165 4.89 4.32 32.79
C LYS A 165 5.61 3.12 33.44
N ILE A 166 5.72 2.00 32.73
CA ILE A 166 6.43 0.81 33.24
C ILE A 166 7.92 1.13 33.42
N LYS A 167 8.54 1.85 32.48
CA LYS A 167 9.94 2.27 32.62
C LYS A 167 10.20 3.15 33.83
N GLU A 168 9.30 4.10 34.12
CA GLU A 168 9.41 5.01 35.28
C GLU A 168 9.28 4.27 36.62
N THR A 169 8.59 3.12 36.64
CA THR A 169 8.41 2.32 37.85
C THR A 169 9.54 1.32 38.12
N GLN A 170 10.45 1.12 37.18
CA GLN A 170 11.57 0.19 37.27
C GLN A 170 12.91 0.89 37.62
N VAL A 171 12.90 2.20 37.89
CA VAL A 171 14.03 3.01 38.39
C VAL A 171 13.81 3.31 39.84
#